data_9c3e0e950caf9a959298fa987c75536e
#
_entry.id   9c3e0e950caf9a959298fa987c75536e
#
_cell.length_a   1.000
_cell.length_b   1.000
_cell.length_c   1.000
_cell.angle_alpha   90.00
_cell.angle_beta   90.00
_cell.angle_gamma   90.00
#
_symmetry.space_group_name_H-M   'P 1'
#
loop_
_entity.id
_entity.type
_entity.pdbx_description
1 polymer ?
#
loop_
_entity_poly.entity_id
_entity_poly.type
_entity_poly.pdbx_seq_one_letter_code
_entity_poly.pdbx_strand_id
1 'polypeptide(L)'
;SPALALSGGERRRVEIARALASRPSFMLLDEPFTGIDPIAIADISELVLYLKKRGIGILITDHRVRETLDIVDRASILFQGEALFEGTPDEIRANKDVRRVYLGECVVHRLLHHRLTGLARIAHGLR
;
A
#
# COMPACT_ATOMS: atom_id res chain seq x y z
N SER A 1 -2.62 -0.29 27.77
CA SER A 1 -3.97 0.18 27.54
C SER A 1 -4.79 -0.86 26.78
N PRO A 2 -6.10 -0.93 27.01
CA PRO A 2 -6.98 -1.76 26.20
C PRO A 2 -6.89 -1.36 24.72
N ALA A 3 -6.95 -2.33 23.80
CA ALA A 3 -6.90 -2.08 22.38
C ALA A 3 -7.95 -1.06 21.89
N LEU A 4 -9.07 -0.95 22.59
CA LEU A 4 -10.15 0.00 22.31
C LEU A 4 -9.77 1.46 22.56
N ALA A 5 -8.72 1.71 23.37
CA ALA A 5 -8.26 3.07 23.68
C ALA A 5 -7.19 3.58 22.70
N LEU A 6 -6.76 2.75 21.73
CA LEU A 6 -5.75 3.14 20.77
C LEU A 6 -6.33 4.02 19.66
N SER A 7 -5.54 4.95 19.13
CA SER A 7 -5.85 5.70 17.93
C SER A 7 -5.91 4.78 16.71
N GLY A 8 -6.48 5.26 15.59
CA GLY A 8 -6.50 4.50 14.33
C GLY A 8 -5.10 4.10 13.86
N GLY A 9 -4.14 5.01 13.96
CA GLY A 9 -2.74 4.75 13.60
C GLY A 9 -2.08 3.74 14.51
N GLU A 10 -2.31 3.84 15.82
CA GLU A 10 -1.78 2.87 16.79
C GLU A 10 -2.36 1.48 16.57
N ARG A 11 -3.65 1.36 16.32
CA ARG A 11 -4.28 0.09 15.96
C ARG A 11 -3.64 -0.52 14.72
N ARG A 12 -3.40 0.28 13.70
CA ARG A 12 -2.78 -0.16 12.46
C ARG A 12 -1.38 -0.71 12.70
N ARG A 13 -0.59 -0.03 13.52
CA ARG A 13 0.75 -0.50 13.91
C ARG A 13 0.70 -1.82 14.67
N VAL A 14 -0.25 -1.96 15.58
CA VAL A 14 -0.45 -3.22 16.33
C VAL A 14 -0.84 -4.37 15.40
N GLU A 15 -1.74 -4.14 14.45
CA GLU A 15 -2.12 -5.14 13.44
C GLU A 15 -0.91 -5.61 12.62
N ILE A 16 -0.08 -4.70 12.17
CA ILE A 16 1.15 -5.02 11.43
C ILE A 16 2.13 -5.78 12.32
N ALA A 17 2.36 -5.34 13.54
CA ALA A 17 3.24 -6.02 14.49
C ALA A 17 2.76 -7.45 14.79
N ARG A 18 1.46 -7.64 14.93
CA ARG A 18 0.84 -8.96 15.12
C ARG A 18 1.08 -9.87 13.92
N ALA A 19 0.92 -9.36 12.70
CA ALA A 19 1.20 -10.11 11.49
C ALA A 19 2.68 -10.50 11.40
N LEU A 20 3.58 -9.63 11.85
CA LEU A 20 5.03 -9.90 11.90
C LEU A 20 5.40 -11.05 12.83
N ALA A 21 4.62 -11.30 13.86
CA ALA A 21 4.90 -12.39 14.79
C ALA A 21 4.94 -13.77 14.11
N SER A 22 4.25 -13.94 12.99
CA SER A 22 4.29 -15.17 12.19
C SER A 22 5.54 -15.29 11.30
N ARG A 23 6.43 -14.31 11.32
CA ARG A 23 7.63 -14.23 10.47
C ARG A 23 7.33 -14.40 8.98
N PRO A 24 6.47 -13.56 8.40
CA PRO A 24 6.08 -13.70 7.00
C PRO A 24 7.22 -13.31 6.07
N SER A 25 7.28 -13.93 4.90
CA SER A 25 8.11 -13.46 3.79
C SER A 25 7.37 -12.45 2.91
N PHE A 26 6.04 -12.38 3.07
CA PHE A 26 5.16 -11.51 2.29
C PHE A 26 3.99 -11.01 3.14
N MET A 27 3.58 -9.76 2.94
CA MET A 27 2.52 -9.13 3.71
C MET A 27 1.56 -8.35 2.80
N LEU A 28 0.25 -8.49 3.07
CA LEU A 28 -0.80 -7.75 2.39
C LEU A 28 -1.34 -6.68 3.35
N LEU A 29 -1.33 -5.42 2.90
CA LEU A 29 -1.88 -4.30 3.64
C LEU A 29 -3.04 -3.70 2.86
N ASP A 30 -4.26 -3.89 3.37
CA ASP A 30 -5.46 -3.36 2.76
C ASP A 30 -5.82 -2.02 3.41
N GLU A 31 -5.78 -0.97 2.61
CA GLU A 31 -6.08 0.41 3.02
C GLU A 31 -5.36 0.87 4.29
N PRO A 32 -4.01 0.74 4.36
CA PRO A 32 -3.27 1.06 5.58
C PRO A 32 -3.33 2.54 5.96
N PHE A 33 -3.61 3.44 5.03
CA PHE A 33 -3.67 4.89 5.25
C PHE A 33 -5.09 5.43 5.46
N THR A 34 -6.10 4.58 5.32
CA THR A 34 -7.50 5.00 5.45
C THR A 34 -7.87 5.22 6.91
N GLY A 35 -8.51 6.35 7.19
CA GLY A 35 -9.03 6.66 8.52
C GLY A 35 -7.98 7.05 9.56
N ILE A 36 -6.77 7.39 9.15
CA ILE A 36 -5.70 7.85 10.05
C ILE A 36 -5.23 9.27 9.68
N ASP A 37 -4.62 9.96 10.64
CA ASP A 37 -4.14 11.32 10.45
C ASP A 37 -2.76 11.36 9.71
N PRO A 38 -2.32 12.55 9.24
CA PRO A 38 -1.05 12.66 8.51
C PRO A 38 0.18 12.19 9.29
N ILE A 39 0.21 12.37 10.61
CA ILE A 39 1.33 11.91 11.45
C ILE A 39 1.36 10.38 11.47
N ALA A 40 0.21 9.75 11.65
CA ALA A 40 0.10 8.30 11.63
C ALA A 40 0.42 7.73 10.24
N ILE A 41 0.06 8.40 9.16
CA ILE A 41 0.45 8.01 7.80
C ILE A 41 1.97 7.98 7.66
N ALA A 42 2.67 8.99 8.17
CA ALA A 42 4.13 9.03 8.15
C ALA A 42 4.72 7.86 8.94
N ASP A 43 4.20 7.57 10.12
CA ASP A 43 4.67 6.46 10.95
C ASP A 43 4.46 5.11 10.28
N ILE A 44 3.30 4.88 9.68
CA ILE A 44 3.02 3.64 8.94
C ILE A 44 3.93 3.54 7.72
N SER A 45 4.17 4.63 7.00
CA SER A 45 5.08 4.67 5.86
C SER A 45 6.50 4.27 6.24
N GLU A 46 7.02 4.80 7.35
CA GLU A 46 8.33 4.42 7.88
C GLU A 46 8.40 2.94 8.24
N LEU A 47 7.36 2.43 8.88
CA LEU A 47 7.28 1.02 9.24
C LEU A 47 7.29 0.13 7.99
N VAL A 48 6.52 0.46 6.98
CA VAL A 48 6.48 -0.28 5.71
C VAL A 48 7.86 -0.29 5.03
N LEU A 49 8.53 0.86 4.97
CA LEU A 49 9.88 0.95 4.40
C LEU A 49 10.90 0.13 5.20
N TYR A 50 10.77 0.12 6.51
CA TYR A 50 11.61 -0.72 7.38
C TYR A 50 11.42 -2.21 7.09
N LEU A 51 10.17 -2.66 6.95
CA LEU A 51 9.86 -4.05 6.63
C LEU A 51 10.40 -4.47 5.26
N LYS A 52 10.29 -3.57 4.29
CA LYS A 52 10.87 -3.76 2.96
C LYS A 52 12.38 -3.97 3.02
N LYS A 53 13.09 -3.17 3.80
CA LYS A 53 14.55 -3.33 4.02
C LYS A 53 14.90 -4.67 4.63
N ARG A 54 14.02 -5.22 5.45
CA ARG A 54 14.22 -6.53 6.05
C ARG A 54 13.92 -7.69 5.11
N GLY A 55 13.56 -7.39 3.86
CA GLY A 55 13.34 -8.40 2.85
C GLY A 55 11.91 -8.93 2.77
N ILE A 56 10.96 -8.30 3.44
CA ILE A 56 9.54 -8.67 3.36
C ILE A 56 8.94 -8.04 2.10
N GLY A 57 8.30 -8.85 1.26
CA GLY A 57 7.52 -8.38 0.13
C GLY A 57 6.18 -7.81 0.62
N ILE A 58 5.80 -6.63 0.13
CA ILE A 58 4.58 -5.96 0.60
C ILE A 58 3.71 -5.59 -0.58
N LEU A 59 2.44 -5.96 -0.51
CA LEU A 59 1.40 -5.49 -1.42
C LEU A 59 0.46 -4.57 -0.65
N ILE A 60 0.27 -3.36 -1.16
CA ILE A 60 -0.61 -2.36 -0.57
C ILE A 60 -1.77 -2.09 -1.52
N THR A 61 -2.99 -2.03 -0.98
CA THR A 61 -4.16 -1.47 -1.66
C THR A 61 -4.61 -0.23 -0.90
N ASP A 62 -4.73 0.90 -1.58
CA ASP A 62 -5.18 2.14 -0.97
C ASP A 62 -5.67 3.12 -2.04
N HIS A 63 -6.56 4.06 -1.68
CA HIS A 63 -6.94 5.17 -2.56
C HIS A 63 -6.18 6.46 -2.25
N ARG A 64 -5.35 6.47 -1.25
CA ARG A 64 -4.39 7.53 -0.99
C ARG A 64 -3.19 7.42 -1.93
N VAL A 65 -3.40 7.84 -3.18
CA VAL A 65 -2.44 7.65 -4.28
C VAL A 65 -1.11 8.31 -3.97
N ARG A 66 -1.15 9.56 -3.53
CA ARG A 66 0.06 10.35 -3.29
C ARG A 66 0.96 9.70 -2.25
N GLU A 67 0.39 9.39 -1.10
CA GLU A 67 1.11 8.79 0.03
C GLU A 67 1.63 7.40 -0.32
N THR A 68 0.86 6.62 -1.06
CA THR A 68 1.26 5.27 -1.46
C THR A 68 2.36 5.29 -2.51
N LEU A 69 2.30 6.19 -3.50
CA LEU A 69 3.36 6.34 -4.50
C LEU A 69 4.71 6.73 -3.88
N ASP A 70 4.70 7.38 -2.73
CA ASP A 70 5.94 7.78 -2.05
C ASP A 70 6.72 6.58 -1.48
N ILE A 71 6.10 5.42 -1.32
CA ILE A 71 6.73 4.27 -0.64
C ILE A 71 6.80 2.99 -1.48
N VAL A 72 6.19 2.95 -2.65
CA VAL A 72 6.15 1.75 -3.49
C VAL A 72 7.22 1.79 -4.58
N ASP A 73 7.66 0.62 -5.02
CA ASP A 73 8.57 0.48 -6.16
C ASP A 73 7.80 0.46 -7.48
N ARG A 74 6.61 -0.12 -7.50
CA ARG A 74 5.72 -0.18 -8.65
C ARG A 74 4.28 -0.10 -8.18
N ALA A 75 3.42 0.43 -9.03
CA ALA A 75 2.00 0.51 -8.74
C ALA A 75 1.16 0.20 -9.99
N SER A 76 -0.04 -0.32 -9.74
CA SER A 76 -1.07 -0.49 -10.75
C SER A 76 -2.27 0.36 -10.37
N ILE A 77 -2.71 1.20 -11.29
CA ILE A 77 -3.91 2.01 -11.12
C ILE A 77 -5.09 1.24 -11.66
N LEU A 78 -6.08 0.98 -10.81
CA LEU A 78 -7.31 0.32 -11.21
C LEU A 78 -8.43 1.35 -11.34
N PHE A 79 -9.16 1.28 -12.43
CA PHE A 79 -10.30 2.15 -12.72
C PHE A 79 -11.42 1.33 -13.35
N GLN A 80 -12.60 1.36 -12.75
CA GLN A 80 -13.78 0.64 -13.23
C GLN A 80 -13.51 -0.86 -13.50
N GLY A 81 -12.78 -1.50 -12.61
CA GLY A 81 -12.49 -2.94 -12.70
C GLY A 81 -11.38 -3.32 -13.66
N GLU A 82 -10.71 -2.36 -14.29
CA GLU A 82 -9.61 -2.60 -15.21
C GLU A 82 -8.32 -1.92 -14.75
N ALA A 83 -7.19 -2.49 -15.16
CA ALA A 83 -5.89 -1.86 -14.94
C ALA A 83 -5.70 -0.73 -15.97
N LEU A 84 -5.77 0.52 -15.51
CA LEU A 84 -5.60 1.69 -16.35
C LEU A 84 -4.13 1.89 -16.74
N PHE A 85 -3.23 1.72 -15.80
CA PHE A 85 -1.80 1.91 -16.01
C PHE A 85 -1.00 1.18 -14.92
N GLU A 86 0.17 0.67 -15.30
CA GLU A 86 1.11 0.06 -14.36
C GLU A 86 2.52 0.57 -14.65
N GLY A 87 3.26 0.91 -13.60
CA GLY A 87 4.63 1.39 -13.75
C GLY A 87 5.27 1.80 -12.44
N THR A 88 6.40 2.48 -12.56
CA THR A 88 7.07 3.11 -11.42
C THR A 88 6.26 4.34 -10.95
N PRO A 89 6.48 4.82 -9.71
CA PRO A 89 5.82 6.04 -9.24
C PRO A 89 6.01 7.23 -10.18
N ASP A 90 7.19 7.42 -10.74
CA ASP A 90 7.46 8.52 -11.67
C ASP A 90 6.67 8.39 -12.98
N GLU A 91 6.62 7.19 -13.54
CA GLU A 91 5.82 6.91 -14.74
C GLU A 91 4.33 7.17 -14.50
N ILE A 92 3.82 6.77 -13.34
CA ILE A 92 2.43 6.97 -12.96
C ILE A 92 2.12 8.45 -12.79
N ARG A 93 2.98 9.20 -12.09
CA ARG A 93 2.80 10.65 -11.90
C ARG A 93 2.83 11.42 -13.22
N ALA A 94 3.57 10.93 -14.21
CA ALA A 94 3.66 11.55 -15.54
C ALA A 94 2.48 11.21 -16.45
N ASN A 95 1.70 10.18 -16.16
CA ASN A 95 0.61 9.72 -17.01
C ASN A 95 -0.60 10.66 -16.93
N LYS A 96 -1.06 11.15 -18.08
CA LYS A 96 -2.18 12.10 -18.17
C LYS A 96 -3.51 11.48 -17.76
N ASP A 97 -3.75 10.23 -18.14
CA ASP A 97 -4.99 9.52 -17.81
C ASP A 97 -5.09 9.24 -16.31
N VAL A 98 -3.98 8.87 -15.69
CA VAL A 98 -3.89 8.72 -14.25
C VAL A 98 -4.20 10.04 -13.54
N ARG A 99 -3.67 11.16 -14.02
CA ARG A 99 -3.95 12.49 -13.44
C ARG A 99 -5.43 12.85 -13.47
N ARG A 100 -6.15 12.46 -14.51
CA ARG A 100 -7.60 12.69 -14.61
C ARG A 100 -8.37 11.89 -13.57
N VAL A 101 -7.93 10.66 -13.32
CA VAL A 101 -8.57 9.72 -12.40
C VAL A 101 -8.16 9.97 -10.95
N TYR A 102 -7.09 10.72 -10.72
CA TYR A 102 -6.48 11.00 -9.42
C TYR A 102 -7.45 11.47 -8.33
N LEU A 103 -8.60 12.00 -8.73
CA LEU A 103 -9.54 12.65 -7.84
C LEU A 103 -10.65 11.76 -7.31
N GLY A 104 -10.64 10.43 -7.57
CA GLY A 104 -11.79 9.66 -7.08
C GLY A 104 -11.75 8.14 -7.10
N GLU A 105 -10.66 7.48 -7.49
CA GLU A 105 -10.71 6.03 -7.69
C GLU A 105 -9.61 5.25 -6.98
N CYS A 106 -9.88 3.98 -6.77
CA CYS A 106 -9.05 3.07 -6.01
C CYS A 106 -7.73 2.72 -6.71
N VAL A 107 -6.64 2.73 -5.98
CA VAL A 107 -5.30 2.42 -6.49
C VAL A 107 -4.76 1.20 -5.77
N VAL A 108 -4.25 0.25 -6.53
CA VAL A 108 -3.54 -0.92 -6.01
C VAL A 108 -2.04 -0.73 -6.22
N HIS A 109 -1.29 -0.80 -5.15
CA HIS A 109 0.15 -0.58 -5.16
C HIS A 109 0.89 -1.81 -4.68
N ARG A 110 1.99 -2.09 -5.31
CA ARG A 110 2.80 -3.25 -5.01
C ARG A 110 4.24 -2.84 -4.68
N LEU A 111 4.66 -3.12 -3.46
CA LEU A 111 6.08 -3.10 -3.09
C LEU A 111 6.66 -4.47 -3.37
N LEU A 112 7.61 -4.53 -4.30
CA LEU A 112 8.29 -5.80 -4.60
C LEU A 112 9.71 -5.77 -4.07
N HIS A 113 10.02 -6.73 -3.27
CA HIS A 113 11.42 -7.15 -3.11
C HIS A 113 11.83 -7.93 -4.36
N HIS A 114 13.09 -7.79 -4.78
CA HIS A 114 13.65 -8.30 -6.03
C HIS A 114 13.40 -9.79 -6.39
N ARG A 115 12.74 -10.54 -5.57
CA ARG A 115 12.54 -11.98 -5.74
C ARG A 115 11.14 -12.44 -6.12
N LEU A 116 10.19 -11.54 -6.30
CA LEU A 116 8.80 -11.95 -6.56
C LEU A 116 8.27 -11.41 -7.89
N THR A 117 8.88 -11.84 -8.99
CA THR A 117 8.45 -11.46 -10.33
C THR A 117 7.17 -12.16 -10.83
N GLY A 118 6.54 -13.01 -10.03
CA GLY A 118 5.44 -13.87 -10.49
C GLY A 118 4.05 -13.61 -9.94
N LEU A 119 3.88 -12.82 -8.89
CA LEU A 119 2.60 -12.74 -8.15
C LEU A 119 1.76 -11.48 -8.42
N ALA A 120 1.94 -10.86 -9.56
CA ALA A 120 1.35 -9.57 -9.91
C ALA A 120 -0.15 -9.57 -10.27
N ARG A 121 -0.85 -10.69 -10.21
CA ARG A 121 -2.19 -10.78 -10.81
C ARG A 121 -3.35 -11.08 -9.87
N ILE A 122 -3.16 -11.08 -8.57
CA ILE A 122 -4.23 -11.45 -7.65
C ILE A 122 -4.64 -10.29 -6.75
N ALA A 123 -4.89 -9.14 -7.32
CA ALA A 123 -5.67 -8.13 -6.62
C ALA A 123 -6.87 -7.78 -7.50
N HIS A 124 -7.59 -8.82 -7.90
CA HIS A 124 -8.83 -8.63 -8.63
C HIS A 124 -10.00 -8.71 -7.68
N GLY A 125 -10.66 -7.62 -7.63
CA GLY A 125 -12.10 -7.65 -7.47
C GLY A 125 -12.61 -8.06 -6.11
N LEU A 126 -12.59 -7.15 -5.19
CA LEU A 126 -13.61 -7.09 -4.15
C LEU A 126 -14.13 -5.66 -4.12
N ARG A 127 -14.98 -5.39 -5.09
CA ARG A 127 -16.19 -4.57 -4.97
C ARG A 127 -16.82 -4.38 -6.30
#